data_977c361ab8c08fd8b6c2823ca924705f
#
_entry.id   977c361ab8c08fd8b6c2823ca924705f
#
_cell.length_a   1.000
_cell.length_b   1.000
_cell.length_c   1.000
_cell.angle_alpha   90.00
_cell.angle_beta   90.00
_cell.angle_gamma   90.00
#
_symmetry.space_group_name_H-M   'P 1'
#
loop_
_entity.id
_entity.type
_entity.pdbx_description
1 polymer ?
#
loop_
_entity_poly.entity_id
_entity_poly.type
_entity_poly.pdbx_seq_one_letter_code
_entity_poly.pdbx_strand_id
1 'polypeptide(L)'
;MTSPHPPAPSAAQPSAVNEALVPVSADRRVFQWHDHASLWFSLGVGLLVMQVGAYLMPALGTQEALWAIVAGSLLGAGLLGWVAKLGCDSGLASAGLMHAVYGRGFANLPIVLNIVQLVGWGTFELVVMRDATVAIGQQSGSLQGAQWPVLATLLWGGVVMLLISGSMVQLVRKLIARVALPLVVLSLLWLSWQFVSLAQAQGLSALWNRQGEGGMGVLPALDLVIAMPISWLPLVADYARHGKSGGSALRGTWLGYALANMWCYSLGVLVALTLPSTDLVQALLLAQGGLIALSLILIDEVDNAYGDTYSGAVSAHSLLPRWSIRRWGLAVAALCTGLALVLPMHSLEPFLLLLSSVFVPLFGVILGRLAFGADAPALLASARRVNAAPVAIWV
;
A
#
# COMPACT_ATOMS: atom_id res chain seq x y z
N MET A 1 47.78 22.85 -48.92
CA MET A 1 47.00 21.65 -48.65
C MET A 1 46.96 21.45 -47.18
N THR A 2 45.91 21.93 -46.51
CA THR A 2 45.71 21.80 -45.06
C THR A 2 44.81 20.60 -44.84
N SER A 3 45.32 19.54 -44.16
CA SER A 3 44.56 18.36 -43.81
C SER A 3 43.47 18.69 -42.79
N PRO A 4 42.22 18.19 -42.93
CA PRO A 4 41.18 18.41 -41.96
C PRO A 4 41.47 17.61 -40.69
N HIS A 5 41.43 18.27 -39.53
CA HIS A 5 41.45 17.63 -38.21
C HIS A 5 40.20 16.73 -38.05
N PRO A 6 40.33 15.52 -37.49
CA PRO A 6 39.17 14.71 -37.12
C PRO A 6 38.36 15.38 -36.05
N PRO A 7 37.02 15.27 -36.08
CA PRO A 7 36.15 15.85 -35.04
C PRO A 7 36.47 15.22 -33.67
N ALA A 8 36.54 16.07 -32.65
CA ALA A 8 36.71 15.65 -31.28
C ALA A 8 35.59 14.66 -30.88
N PRO A 9 35.90 13.60 -30.11
CA PRO A 9 34.87 12.66 -29.64
C PRO A 9 33.82 13.44 -28.82
N SER A 10 32.56 13.28 -29.25
CA SER A 10 31.39 13.79 -28.54
C SER A 10 31.49 13.36 -27.09
N ALA A 11 31.51 14.33 -26.16
CA ALA A 11 31.47 14.08 -24.75
C ALA A 11 30.21 13.23 -24.45
N ALA A 12 30.42 11.98 -24.05
CA ALA A 12 29.33 11.10 -23.63
C ALA A 12 28.57 11.83 -22.51
N GLN A 13 27.27 12.07 -22.75
CA GLN A 13 26.40 12.63 -21.73
C GLN A 13 26.53 11.77 -20.47
N PRO A 14 26.74 12.36 -19.29
CA PRO A 14 26.83 11.59 -18.06
C PRO A 14 25.59 10.72 -17.96
N SER A 15 25.77 9.40 -17.85
CA SER A 15 24.67 8.44 -17.68
C SER A 15 23.82 8.90 -16.51
N ALA A 16 22.52 9.11 -16.75
CA ALA A 16 21.59 9.55 -15.71
C ALA A 16 21.75 8.63 -14.49
N VAL A 17 22.03 9.21 -13.32
CA VAL A 17 22.18 8.46 -12.08
C VAL A 17 20.87 7.73 -11.79
N ASN A 18 20.93 6.43 -11.60
CA ASN A 18 19.76 5.63 -11.24
C ASN A 18 19.45 5.81 -9.75
N GLU A 19 18.69 6.84 -9.42
CA GLU A 19 18.36 7.23 -8.04
C GLU A 19 17.66 6.11 -7.24
N ALA A 20 17.03 5.14 -7.91
CA ALA A 20 16.39 4.00 -7.26
C ALA A 20 17.40 2.95 -6.75
N LEU A 21 18.61 2.92 -7.32
CA LEU A 21 19.66 1.95 -6.98
C LEU A 21 20.81 2.58 -6.16
N VAL A 22 20.73 3.86 -5.84
CA VAL A 22 21.72 4.56 -5.01
C VAL A 22 21.16 4.76 -3.61
N PRO A 23 21.94 4.44 -2.55
CA PRO A 23 21.53 4.70 -1.18
C PRO A 23 21.24 6.18 -0.94
N VAL A 24 20.17 6.49 -0.22
CA VAL A 24 19.86 7.85 0.22
C VAL A 24 20.96 8.33 1.17
N SER A 25 21.54 9.50 0.90
CA SER A 25 22.58 10.09 1.75
C SER A 25 22.04 10.46 3.14
N ALA A 26 22.92 10.45 4.16
CA ALA A 26 22.54 10.62 5.56
C ALA A 26 21.82 11.96 5.84
N ASP A 27 22.21 13.04 5.15
CA ASP A 27 21.61 14.37 5.25
C ASP A 27 20.16 14.43 4.74
N ARG A 28 19.80 13.51 3.82
CA ARG A 28 18.45 13.38 3.26
C ARG A 28 17.56 12.39 4.03
N ARG A 29 18.08 11.71 5.06
CA ARG A 29 17.33 10.79 5.93
C ARG A 29 16.70 11.56 7.07
N VAL A 30 15.44 11.90 6.92
CA VAL A 30 14.73 12.83 7.84
C VAL A 30 13.61 12.18 8.64
N PHE A 31 13.13 10.99 8.24
CA PHE A 31 12.01 10.34 8.91
C PHE A 31 12.42 9.77 10.27
N GLN A 32 11.58 10.05 11.27
CA GLN A 32 11.65 9.51 12.62
C GLN A 32 10.58 8.43 12.80
N TRP A 33 10.53 7.81 13.97
CA TRP A 33 9.56 6.75 14.23
C TRP A 33 8.09 7.17 14.01
N HIS A 34 7.75 8.40 14.40
CA HIS A 34 6.40 8.94 14.25
C HIS A 34 6.05 9.25 12.78
N ASP A 35 7.02 9.63 11.95
CA ASP A 35 6.78 9.82 10.52
C ASP A 35 6.45 8.47 9.86
N HIS A 36 7.16 7.40 10.24
CA HIS A 36 6.83 6.03 9.79
C HIS A 36 5.48 5.56 10.35
N ALA A 37 5.21 5.81 11.63
CA ALA A 37 3.95 5.40 12.25
C ALA A 37 2.74 6.11 11.62
N SER A 38 2.83 7.42 11.38
CA SER A 38 1.78 8.20 10.73
C SER A 38 1.52 7.74 9.30
N LEU A 39 2.59 7.55 8.52
CA LEU A 39 2.50 7.06 7.14
C LEU A 39 1.84 5.69 7.09
N TRP A 40 2.35 4.74 7.88
CA TRP A 40 1.87 3.36 7.81
C TRP A 40 0.54 3.15 8.53
N PHE A 41 0.15 4.04 9.45
CA PHE A 41 -1.22 4.08 9.96
C PHE A 41 -2.18 4.55 8.85
N SER A 42 -1.87 5.65 8.16
CA SER A 42 -2.67 6.18 7.06
C SER A 42 -2.82 5.14 5.94
N LEU A 43 -1.71 4.56 5.45
CA LEU A 43 -1.72 3.49 4.43
C LEU A 43 -2.37 2.17 4.91
N GLY A 44 -2.59 1.99 6.19
CA GLY A 44 -3.31 0.83 6.75
C GLY A 44 -4.81 1.11 6.95
N VAL A 45 -5.25 2.35 6.82
CA VAL A 45 -6.67 2.71 6.79
C VAL A 45 -7.16 2.63 5.35
N GLY A 46 -8.32 2.07 5.13
CA GLY A 46 -8.93 2.06 3.80
C GLY A 46 -10.22 1.26 3.74
N LEU A 47 -11.05 1.59 2.77
CA LEU A 47 -12.31 0.88 2.52
C LEU A 47 -12.06 -0.58 2.12
N LEU A 48 -10.98 -0.85 1.37
CA LEU A 48 -10.60 -2.21 0.99
C LEU A 48 -10.26 -3.07 2.23
N VAL A 49 -9.57 -2.50 3.22
CA VAL A 49 -9.26 -3.18 4.48
C VAL A 49 -10.56 -3.51 5.25
N MET A 50 -11.49 -2.54 5.33
CA MET A 50 -12.80 -2.77 5.96
C MET A 50 -13.62 -3.82 5.22
N GLN A 51 -13.58 -3.85 3.87
CA GLN A 51 -14.27 -4.87 3.05
C GLN A 51 -13.75 -6.27 3.34
N VAL A 52 -12.43 -6.46 3.46
CA VAL A 52 -11.86 -7.77 3.84
C VAL A 52 -12.31 -8.16 5.24
N GLY A 53 -12.37 -7.23 6.20
CA GLY A 53 -12.93 -7.49 7.52
C GLY A 53 -14.38 -7.95 7.47
N ALA A 54 -15.22 -7.27 6.69
CA ALA A 54 -16.61 -7.65 6.48
C ALA A 54 -16.74 -9.03 5.79
N TYR A 55 -15.84 -9.35 4.85
CA TYR A 55 -15.81 -10.61 4.12
C TYR A 55 -15.54 -11.84 5.01
N LEU A 56 -14.85 -11.67 6.15
CA LEU A 56 -14.67 -12.76 7.12
C LEU A 56 -16.01 -13.23 7.72
N MET A 57 -17.02 -12.36 7.68
CA MET A 57 -18.37 -12.68 8.16
C MET A 57 -19.29 -12.98 6.96
N PRO A 58 -20.23 -13.92 7.09
CA PRO A 58 -20.56 -14.72 8.27
C PRO A 58 -19.79 -16.04 8.38
N ALA A 59 -18.83 -16.31 7.50
CA ALA A 59 -18.12 -17.59 7.42
C ALA A 59 -17.48 -17.99 8.76
N LEU A 60 -16.82 -17.03 9.44
CA LEU A 60 -16.24 -17.23 10.77
C LEU A 60 -17.18 -16.76 11.88
N GLY A 61 -16.97 -17.31 13.08
CA GLY A 61 -17.50 -16.75 14.31
C GLY A 61 -16.82 -15.42 14.65
N THR A 62 -17.51 -14.56 15.40
CA THR A 62 -16.98 -13.22 15.77
C THR A 62 -15.61 -13.30 16.44
N GLN A 63 -15.47 -14.23 17.40
CA GLN A 63 -14.20 -14.38 18.12
C GLN A 63 -13.08 -14.91 17.23
N GLU A 64 -13.38 -15.87 16.35
CA GLU A 64 -12.42 -16.41 15.39
C GLU A 64 -11.94 -15.35 14.40
N ALA A 65 -12.86 -14.54 13.86
CA ALA A 65 -12.53 -13.43 12.97
C ALA A 65 -11.61 -12.41 13.66
N LEU A 66 -11.93 -12.01 14.89
CA LEU A 66 -11.09 -11.06 15.64
C LEU A 66 -9.71 -11.64 16.01
N TRP A 67 -9.63 -12.92 16.32
CA TRP A 67 -8.32 -13.59 16.55
C TRP A 67 -7.50 -13.62 15.27
N ALA A 68 -8.09 -13.96 14.12
CA ALA A 68 -7.41 -13.94 12.83
C ALA A 68 -6.92 -12.51 12.48
N ILE A 69 -7.75 -11.50 12.76
CA ILE A 69 -7.40 -10.08 12.55
C ILE A 69 -6.20 -9.67 13.40
N VAL A 70 -6.23 -9.94 14.71
CA VAL A 70 -5.14 -9.54 15.62
C VAL A 70 -3.85 -10.27 15.26
N ALA A 71 -3.90 -11.60 15.13
CA ALA A 71 -2.72 -12.40 14.83
C ALA A 71 -2.15 -12.06 13.45
N GLY A 72 -2.99 -11.99 12.42
CA GLY A 72 -2.59 -11.68 11.05
C GLY A 72 -2.02 -10.27 10.90
N SER A 73 -2.65 -9.28 11.53
CA SER A 73 -2.14 -7.90 11.50
C SER A 73 -0.79 -7.76 12.19
N LEU A 74 -0.60 -8.39 13.35
CA LEU A 74 0.69 -8.34 14.07
C LEU A 74 1.80 -9.06 13.30
N LEU A 75 1.52 -10.23 12.73
CA LEU A 75 2.49 -11.00 11.96
C LEU A 75 2.84 -10.30 10.65
N GLY A 76 1.85 -9.93 9.86
CA GLY A 76 2.07 -9.31 8.55
C GLY A 76 2.72 -7.92 8.66
N ALA A 77 2.23 -7.06 9.57
CA ALA A 77 2.87 -5.77 9.82
C ALA A 77 4.27 -5.91 10.44
N GLY A 78 4.55 -6.99 11.19
CA GLY A 78 5.88 -7.30 11.70
C GLY A 78 6.88 -7.57 10.56
N LEU A 79 6.48 -8.36 9.56
CA LEU A 79 7.29 -8.59 8.35
C LEU A 79 7.49 -7.29 7.56
N LEU A 80 6.43 -6.49 7.41
CA LEU A 80 6.50 -5.18 6.77
C LEU A 80 7.50 -4.26 7.48
N GLY A 81 7.41 -4.16 8.82
CA GLY A 81 8.34 -3.39 9.63
C GLY A 81 9.79 -3.88 9.50
N TRP A 82 9.99 -5.18 9.35
CA TRP A 82 11.33 -5.74 9.16
C TRP A 82 11.93 -5.35 7.81
N VAL A 83 11.15 -5.41 6.72
CA VAL A 83 11.61 -4.91 5.40
C VAL A 83 11.83 -3.41 5.43
N ALA A 84 11.00 -2.63 6.15
CA ALA A 84 11.22 -1.21 6.38
C ALA A 84 12.59 -0.95 7.03
N LYS A 85 12.95 -1.76 8.05
CA LYS A 85 14.28 -1.68 8.69
C LYS A 85 15.40 -1.91 7.68
N LEU A 86 15.30 -2.93 6.83
CA LEU A 86 16.30 -3.22 5.80
C LEU A 86 16.46 -2.06 4.81
N GLY A 87 15.36 -1.49 4.34
CA GLY A 87 15.36 -0.31 3.47
C GLY A 87 15.99 0.92 4.13
N CYS A 88 15.68 1.15 5.43
CA CYS A 88 16.25 2.25 6.19
C CYS A 88 17.75 2.07 6.45
N ASP A 89 18.19 0.90 6.94
CA ASP A 89 19.60 0.65 7.27
C ASP A 89 20.48 0.73 6.02
N SER A 90 20.01 0.17 4.89
CA SER A 90 20.75 0.20 3.61
C SER A 90 20.63 1.53 2.87
N GLY A 91 19.57 2.30 3.10
CA GLY A 91 19.22 3.48 2.30
C GLY A 91 18.74 3.16 0.89
N LEU A 92 18.53 1.87 0.57
CA LEU A 92 18.11 1.40 -0.75
C LEU A 92 16.59 1.37 -0.88
N ALA A 93 16.11 1.63 -2.10
CA ALA A 93 14.73 1.35 -2.49
C ALA A 93 14.48 -0.17 -2.59
N SER A 94 13.22 -0.59 -2.64
CA SER A 94 12.85 -1.99 -2.79
C SER A 94 13.49 -2.65 -4.01
N ALA A 95 13.53 -1.97 -5.15
CA ALA A 95 14.26 -2.43 -6.33
C ALA A 95 15.74 -2.66 -6.04
N GLY A 96 16.41 -1.79 -5.25
CA GLY A 96 17.80 -1.96 -4.84
C GLY A 96 18.01 -3.21 -4.00
N LEU A 97 17.10 -3.51 -3.05
CA LEU A 97 17.14 -4.75 -2.26
C LEU A 97 16.97 -5.99 -3.15
N MET A 98 16.05 -5.95 -4.12
CA MET A 98 15.89 -7.05 -5.09
C MET A 98 17.15 -7.27 -5.91
N HIS A 99 17.79 -6.22 -6.43
CA HIS A 99 19.06 -6.33 -7.16
C HIS A 99 20.20 -6.87 -6.30
N ALA A 100 20.29 -6.45 -5.02
CA ALA A 100 21.31 -6.93 -4.10
C ALA A 100 21.20 -8.45 -3.84
N VAL A 101 19.97 -8.98 -3.77
CA VAL A 101 19.71 -10.38 -3.41
C VAL A 101 19.67 -11.28 -4.65
N TYR A 102 18.93 -10.92 -5.68
CA TYR A 102 18.69 -11.79 -6.85
C TYR A 102 19.68 -11.57 -7.98
N GLY A 103 20.46 -10.50 -7.96
CA GLY A 103 21.42 -10.12 -9.00
C GLY A 103 20.83 -9.14 -10.01
N ARG A 104 21.74 -8.40 -10.70
CA ARG A 104 21.35 -7.24 -11.52
C ARG A 104 20.46 -7.56 -12.72
N GLY A 105 20.57 -8.76 -13.29
CA GLY A 105 19.77 -9.15 -14.45
C GLY A 105 18.44 -9.80 -14.04
N PHE A 106 18.48 -10.75 -13.12
CA PHE A 106 17.29 -11.49 -12.72
C PHE A 106 16.28 -10.62 -11.92
N ALA A 107 16.76 -9.68 -11.11
CA ALA A 107 15.91 -8.78 -10.35
C ALA A 107 14.92 -7.98 -11.20
N ASN A 108 15.19 -7.82 -12.51
CA ASN A 108 14.24 -7.15 -13.41
C ASN A 108 12.88 -7.85 -13.45
N LEU A 109 12.84 -9.19 -13.31
CA LEU A 109 11.58 -9.94 -13.30
C LEU A 109 10.69 -9.57 -12.08
N PRO A 110 11.13 -9.72 -10.82
CA PRO A 110 10.32 -9.32 -9.68
C PRO A 110 10.01 -7.82 -9.65
N ILE A 111 10.87 -6.95 -10.21
CA ILE A 111 10.59 -5.52 -10.33
C ILE A 111 9.46 -5.26 -11.32
N VAL A 112 9.42 -5.96 -12.46
CA VAL A 112 8.29 -5.85 -13.41
C VAL A 112 7.00 -6.36 -12.77
N LEU A 113 7.03 -7.49 -12.06
CA LEU A 113 5.88 -8.00 -11.32
C LEU A 113 5.41 -6.99 -10.26
N ASN A 114 6.35 -6.31 -9.60
CA ASN A 114 6.02 -5.23 -8.67
C ASN A 114 5.33 -4.04 -9.36
N ILE A 115 5.80 -3.60 -10.52
CA ILE A 115 5.13 -2.54 -11.28
C ILE A 115 3.70 -2.96 -11.64
N VAL A 116 3.51 -4.20 -12.10
CA VAL A 116 2.19 -4.72 -12.47
C VAL A 116 1.22 -4.72 -11.26
N GLN A 117 1.69 -5.20 -10.08
CA GLN A 117 0.86 -5.18 -8.89
C GLN A 117 0.52 -3.76 -8.42
N LEU A 118 1.47 -2.82 -8.47
CA LEU A 118 1.27 -1.43 -8.06
C LEU A 118 0.30 -0.69 -9.01
N VAL A 119 0.34 -0.99 -10.32
CA VAL A 119 -0.67 -0.54 -11.28
C VAL A 119 -2.03 -1.17 -10.94
N GLY A 120 -2.08 -2.44 -10.56
CA GLY A 120 -3.30 -3.12 -10.10
C GLY A 120 -3.89 -2.43 -8.88
N TRP A 121 -3.10 -2.23 -7.81
CA TRP A 121 -3.53 -1.54 -6.59
C TRP A 121 -4.00 -0.11 -6.86
N GLY A 122 -3.18 0.71 -7.52
CA GLY A 122 -3.56 2.09 -7.85
C GLY A 122 -4.83 2.17 -8.72
N THR A 123 -5.13 1.13 -9.53
CA THR A 123 -6.39 1.03 -10.27
C THR A 123 -7.55 0.68 -9.33
N PHE A 124 -7.37 -0.27 -8.39
CA PHE A 124 -8.35 -0.62 -7.35
C PHE A 124 -8.73 0.60 -6.50
N GLU A 125 -7.73 1.33 -6.00
CA GLU A 125 -7.95 2.52 -5.18
C GLU A 125 -8.79 3.58 -5.92
N LEU A 126 -8.46 3.83 -7.19
CA LEU A 126 -9.23 4.78 -8.01
C LEU A 126 -10.67 4.31 -8.25
N VAL A 127 -10.90 3.00 -8.42
CA VAL A 127 -12.25 2.43 -8.56
C VAL A 127 -13.03 2.58 -7.25
N VAL A 128 -12.42 2.27 -6.10
CA VAL A 128 -13.05 2.41 -4.78
C VAL A 128 -13.40 3.87 -4.49
N MET A 129 -12.47 4.79 -4.74
CA MET A 129 -12.72 6.24 -4.57
C MET A 129 -13.82 6.74 -5.50
N ARG A 130 -13.85 6.27 -6.76
CA ARG A 130 -14.94 6.56 -7.71
C ARG A 130 -16.29 6.11 -7.18
N ASP A 131 -16.39 4.83 -6.81
CA ASP A 131 -17.67 4.21 -6.43
C ASP A 131 -18.22 4.81 -5.14
N ALA A 132 -17.37 5.05 -4.15
CA ALA A 132 -17.75 5.72 -2.92
C ALA A 132 -18.13 7.19 -3.15
N THR A 133 -17.44 7.93 -4.03
CA THR A 133 -17.83 9.30 -4.41
C THR A 133 -19.21 9.34 -5.05
N VAL A 134 -19.49 8.40 -5.95
CA VAL A 134 -20.81 8.29 -6.60
C VAL A 134 -21.90 7.95 -5.58
N ALA A 135 -21.63 7.02 -4.65
CA ALA A 135 -22.57 6.65 -3.60
C ALA A 135 -22.89 7.83 -2.67
N ILE A 136 -21.88 8.61 -2.24
CA ILE A 136 -22.05 9.85 -1.47
C ILE A 136 -22.92 10.85 -2.23
N GLY A 137 -22.64 11.05 -3.51
CA GLY A 137 -23.37 12.00 -4.33
C GLY A 137 -24.80 11.59 -4.61
N GLN A 138 -25.07 10.30 -4.78
CA GLN A 138 -26.42 9.75 -4.96
C GLN A 138 -27.25 9.92 -3.69
N GLN A 139 -26.68 9.61 -2.52
CA GLN A 139 -27.36 9.79 -1.24
C GLN A 139 -27.70 11.25 -0.94
N SER A 140 -26.81 12.19 -1.31
CA SER A 140 -27.05 13.62 -1.16
C SER A 140 -27.99 14.20 -2.23
N GLY A 141 -28.41 13.40 -3.22
CA GLY A 141 -29.23 13.84 -4.35
C GLY A 141 -28.50 14.72 -5.36
N SER A 142 -27.18 14.90 -5.22
CA SER A 142 -26.39 15.83 -6.02
C SER A 142 -25.81 15.23 -7.31
N LEU A 143 -25.58 13.90 -7.33
CA LEU A 143 -24.95 13.22 -8.48
C LEU A 143 -25.90 12.16 -9.10
N GLN A 144 -26.61 12.58 -10.14
CA GLN A 144 -27.48 11.68 -10.91
C GLN A 144 -27.03 11.65 -12.38
N GLY A 145 -26.76 10.44 -12.91
CA GLY A 145 -26.40 10.24 -14.32
C GLY A 145 -25.12 9.42 -14.52
N ALA A 146 -25.02 8.83 -15.72
CA ALA A 146 -23.92 7.92 -16.10
C ALA A 146 -22.54 8.59 -16.25
N GLN A 147 -22.47 9.90 -16.28
CA GLN A 147 -21.21 10.65 -16.41
C GLN A 147 -20.40 10.69 -15.10
N TRP A 148 -21.03 10.54 -13.95
CA TRP A 148 -20.39 10.75 -12.65
C TRP A 148 -19.28 9.75 -12.33
N PRO A 149 -19.39 8.44 -12.63
CA PRO A 149 -18.26 7.53 -12.45
C PRO A 149 -17.02 7.96 -13.24
N VAL A 150 -17.19 8.44 -14.49
CA VAL A 150 -16.07 8.93 -15.31
C VAL A 150 -15.46 10.17 -14.69
N LEU A 151 -16.30 11.16 -14.32
CA LEU A 151 -15.83 12.41 -13.71
C LEU A 151 -15.13 12.18 -12.38
N ALA A 152 -15.64 11.30 -11.52
CA ALA A 152 -15.00 10.93 -10.26
C ALA A 152 -13.65 10.24 -10.47
N THR A 153 -13.54 9.32 -11.45
CA THR A 153 -12.25 8.68 -11.79
C THR A 153 -11.24 9.72 -12.28
N LEU A 154 -11.64 10.62 -13.15
CA LEU A 154 -10.76 11.69 -13.67
C LEU A 154 -10.35 12.68 -12.57
N LEU A 155 -11.26 13.00 -11.64
CA LEU A 155 -10.97 13.86 -10.51
C LEU A 155 -9.88 13.23 -9.62
N TRP A 156 -10.09 11.99 -9.16
CA TRP A 156 -9.14 11.32 -8.27
C TRP A 156 -7.81 11.01 -8.95
N GLY A 157 -7.84 10.56 -10.21
CA GLY A 157 -6.62 10.39 -11.00
C GLY A 157 -5.85 11.72 -11.17
N GLY A 158 -6.55 12.83 -11.39
CA GLY A 158 -5.96 14.17 -11.44
C GLY A 158 -5.34 14.59 -10.11
N VAL A 159 -5.98 14.29 -8.97
CA VAL A 159 -5.45 14.53 -7.63
C VAL A 159 -4.15 13.74 -7.40
N VAL A 160 -4.12 12.44 -7.73
CA VAL A 160 -2.91 11.62 -7.63
C VAL A 160 -1.78 12.19 -8.50
N MET A 161 -2.07 12.58 -9.76
CA MET A 161 -1.08 13.22 -10.65
C MET A 161 -0.55 14.54 -10.09
N LEU A 162 -1.40 15.33 -9.44
CA LEU A 162 -0.99 16.58 -8.77
C LEU A 162 -0.03 16.29 -7.62
N LEU A 163 -0.36 15.32 -6.76
CA LEU A 163 0.47 14.93 -5.62
C LEU A 163 1.82 14.35 -6.06
N ILE A 164 1.84 13.51 -7.10
CA ILE A 164 3.08 12.97 -7.68
C ILE A 164 4.01 14.06 -8.23
N SER A 165 3.45 15.21 -8.57
CA SER A 165 4.23 16.37 -9.00
C SER A 165 4.95 17.07 -7.87
N GLY A 166 4.59 16.78 -6.60
CA GLY A 166 5.17 17.33 -5.39
C GLY A 166 6.36 16.54 -4.84
N SER A 167 6.64 16.76 -3.55
CA SER A 167 7.70 16.07 -2.81
C SER A 167 7.09 15.03 -1.87
N MET A 168 7.47 13.75 -2.02
CA MET A 168 7.05 12.64 -1.16
C MET A 168 7.31 12.95 0.34
N VAL A 169 8.48 13.44 0.69
CA VAL A 169 8.82 13.77 2.10
C VAL A 169 7.92 14.87 2.67
N GLN A 170 7.55 15.87 1.86
CA GLN A 170 6.63 16.92 2.32
C GLN A 170 5.19 16.41 2.42
N LEU A 171 4.77 15.55 1.51
CA LEU A 171 3.47 14.90 1.57
C LEU A 171 3.30 14.14 2.89
N VAL A 172 4.22 13.24 3.20
CA VAL A 172 4.19 12.44 4.44
C VAL A 172 4.21 13.34 5.68
N ARG A 173 5.13 14.28 5.80
CA ARG A 173 5.33 15.06 7.03
C ARG A 173 4.35 16.22 7.22
N LYS A 174 3.81 16.78 6.16
CA LYS A 174 2.95 17.96 6.24
C LYS A 174 1.48 17.64 6.00
N LEU A 175 1.17 16.88 4.95
CA LEU A 175 -0.21 16.58 4.61
C LEU A 175 -0.71 15.37 5.40
N ILE A 176 -0.08 14.21 5.27
CA ILE A 176 -0.52 12.97 5.94
C ILE A 176 -0.48 13.17 7.46
N ALA A 177 0.70 13.36 8.05
CA ALA A 177 0.86 13.37 9.50
C ALA A 177 0.12 14.50 10.23
N ARG A 178 -0.11 15.66 9.59
CA ARG A 178 -0.67 16.84 10.26
C ARG A 178 -2.13 17.12 9.93
N VAL A 179 -2.63 16.64 8.80
CA VAL A 179 -3.98 16.95 8.31
C VAL A 179 -4.79 15.68 8.09
N ALA A 180 -4.37 14.79 7.20
CA ALA A 180 -5.15 13.61 6.84
C ALA A 180 -5.35 12.68 8.04
N LEU A 181 -4.28 12.28 8.70
CA LEU A 181 -4.31 11.36 9.84
C LEU A 181 -5.23 11.81 11.00
N PRO A 182 -5.19 13.04 11.53
CA PRO A 182 -6.14 13.46 12.55
C PRO A 182 -7.60 13.39 12.11
N LEU A 183 -7.88 13.77 10.87
CA LEU A 183 -9.24 13.75 10.33
C LEU A 183 -9.76 12.31 10.16
N VAL A 184 -8.93 11.42 9.65
CA VAL A 184 -9.32 10.02 9.47
C VAL A 184 -9.48 9.29 10.80
N VAL A 185 -8.62 9.57 11.78
CA VAL A 185 -8.78 9.02 13.15
C VAL A 185 -10.10 9.47 13.78
N LEU A 186 -10.48 10.74 13.62
CA LEU A 186 -11.78 11.22 14.08
C LEU A 186 -12.95 10.51 13.37
N SER A 187 -12.83 10.26 12.08
CA SER A 187 -13.83 9.52 11.30
C SER A 187 -13.95 8.07 11.76
N LEU A 188 -12.83 7.39 11.99
CA LEU A 188 -12.81 6.01 12.49
C LEU A 188 -13.41 5.92 13.91
N LEU A 189 -13.07 6.86 14.80
CA LEU A 189 -13.67 6.94 16.14
C LEU A 189 -15.18 7.14 16.07
N TRP A 190 -15.63 8.05 15.20
CA TRP A 190 -17.05 8.33 15.02
C TRP A 190 -17.81 7.11 14.48
N LEU A 191 -17.33 6.49 13.42
CA LEU A 191 -17.93 5.28 12.87
C LEU A 191 -17.92 4.12 13.86
N SER A 192 -16.80 3.93 14.57
CA SER A 192 -16.72 2.91 15.62
C SER A 192 -17.74 3.13 16.71
N TRP A 193 -17.92 4.38 17.16
CA TRP A 193 -18.98 4.75 18.12
C TRP A 193 -20.37 4.39 17.62
N GLN A 194 -20.70 4.72 16.37
CA GLN A 194 -22.01 4.45 15.77
C GLN A 194 -22.29 2.94 15.70
N PHE A 195 -21.36 2.15 15.17
CA PHE A 195 -21.57 0.72 15.01
C PHE A 195 -21.49 -0.06 16.34
N VAL A 196 -20.66 0.38 17.29
CA VAL A 196 -20.67 -0.17 18.66
C VAL A 196 -22.00 0.13 19.36
N SER A 197 -22.53 1.34 19.23
CA SER A 197 -23.84 1.69 19.79
C SER A 197 -24.97 0.86 19.16
N LEU A 198 -24.90 0.61 17.84
CA LEU A 198 -25.85 -0.26 17.15
C LEU A 198 -25.74 -1.72 17.63
N ALA A 199 -24.51 -2.23 17.78
CA ALA A 199 -24.27 -3.56 18.32
C ALA A 199 -24.76 -3.72 19.76
N GLN A 200 -24.61 -2.70 20.61
CA GLN A 200 -25.16 -2.69 21.97
C GLN A 200 -26.69 -2.77 21.95
N ALA A 201 -27.35 -2.02 21.07
CA ALA A 201 -28.80 -2.05 20.92
C ALA A 201 -29.33 -3.41 20.43
N GLN A 202 -28.55 -4.13 19.61
CA GLN A 202 -28.89 -5.47 19.11
C GLN A 202 -28.52 -6.61 20.09
N GLY A 203 -27.78 -6.33 21.16
CA GLY A 203 -27.34 -7.31 22.14
C GLY A 203 -25.88 -7.77 21.91
N LEU A 204 -24.96 -7.00 22.43
CA LEU A 204 -23.51 -7.20 22.26
C LEU A 204 -23.05 -8.63 22.58
N SER A 205 -23.60 -9.25 23.65
CA SER A 205 -23.26 -10.64 24.03
C SER A 205 -23.64 -11.66 22.96
N ALA A 206 -24.79 -11.49 22.31
CA ALA A 206 -25.24 -12.37 21.23
C ALA A 206 -24.33 -12.24 20.00
N LEU A 207 -23.99 -11.01 19.63
CA LEU A 207 -23.05 -10.74 18.52
C LEU A 207 -21.65 -11.24 18.80
N TRP A 208 -21.14 -11.09 20.04
CA TRP A 208 -19.85 -11.61 20.47
C TRP A 208 -19.74 -13.13 20.38
N ASN A 209 -20.81 -13.83 20.76
CA ASN A 209 -20.86 -15.30 20.77
C ASN A 209 -21.42 -15.89 19.48
N ARG A 210 -21.63 -15.08 18.43
CA ARG A 210 -22.11 -15.56 17.14
C ARG A 210 -21.12 -16.56 16.57
N GLN A 211 -21.64 -17.75 16.24
CA GLN A 211 -20.89 -18.81 15.57
C GLN A 211 -20.80 -18.53 14.07
N GLY A 212 -19.75 -19.02 13.44
CA GLY A 212 -19.60 -18.95 12.00
C GLY A 212 -20.56 -19.92 11.28
N GLU A 213 -20.97 -19.56 10.08
CA GLU A 213 -21.80 -20.38 9.19
C GLU A 213 -20.95 -21.39 8.41
N GLY A 214 -19.60 -21.29 8.52
CA GLY A 214 -18.66 -22.13 7.79
C GLY A 214 -18.36 -21.59 6.39
N GLY A 215 -17.59 -22.36 5.63
CA GLY A 215 -17.13 -21.95 4.29
C GLY A 215 -15.71 -21.36 4.28
N MET A 216 -15.21 -20.85 5.40
CA MET A 216 -13.83 -20.41 5.58
C MET A 216 -13.29 -20.94 6.91
N GLY A 217 -12.08 -21.49 6.90
CA GLY A 217 -11.37 -21.85 8.14
C GLY A 217 -10.54 -20.69 8.70
N VAL A 218 -10.12 -20.81 9.96
CA VAL A 218 -9.29 -19.77 10.62
C VAL A 218 -7.95 -19.54 9.91
N LEU A 219 -7.31 -20.61 9.37
CA LEU A 219 -6.04 -20.47 8.66
C LEU A 219 -6.15 -19.69 7.33
N PRO A 220 -7.12 -19.98 6.43
CA PRO A 220 -7.41 -19.13 5.28
C PRO A 220 -7.75 -17.69 5.65
N ALA A 221 -8.50 -17.48 6.74
CA ALA A 221 -8.77 -16.12 7.23
C ALA A 221 -7.52 -15.39 7.70
N LEU A 222 -6.64 -16.08 8.41
CA LEU A 222 -5.34 -15.54 8.85
C LEU A 222 -4.47 -15.17 7.64
N ASP A 223 -4.43 -16.03 6.61
CA ASP A 223 -3.69 -15.76 5.36
C ASP A 223 -4.24 -14.51 4.66
N LEU A 224 -5.56 -14.38 4.55
CA LEU A 224 -6.21 -13.22 3.96
C LEU A 224 -5.89 -11.92 4.72
N VAL A 225 -5.86 -11.97 6.06
CA VAL A 225 -5.48 -10.81 6.90
C VAL A 225 -4.00 -10.45 6.73
N ILE A 226 -3.11 -11.45 6.66
CA ILE A 226 -1.67 -11.26 6.46
C ILE A 226 -1.39 -10.72 5.05
N ALA A 227 -2.17 -11.11 4.05
CA ALA A 227 -1.97 -10.71 2.65
C ALA A 227 -1.96 -9.19 2.47
N MET A 228 -2.78 -8.46 3.21
CA MET A 228 -2.86 -7.00 3.11
C MET A 228 -1.53 -6.30 3.48
N PRO A 229 -0.94 -6.46 4.67
CA PRO A 229 0.38 -5.89 4.97
C PRO A 229 1.50 -6.44 4.07
N ILE A 230 1.41 -7.68 3.59
CA ILE A 230 2.40 -8.27 2.70
C ILE A 230 2.38 -7.65 1.32
N SER A 231 1.23 -7.21 0.82
CA SER A 231 1.13 -6.51 -0.47
C SER A 231 1.98 -5.23 -0.52
N TRP A 232 2.30 -4.65 0.64
CA TRP A 232 3.16 -3.47 0.80
C TRP A 232 4.66 -3.79 0.89
N LEU A 233 5.07 -5.05 1.06
CA LEU A 233 6.50 -5.42 1.14
C LEU A 233 7.33 -4.90 -0.04
N PRO A 234 6.83 -4.98 -1.30
CA PRO A 234 7.59 -4.56 -2.45
C PRO A 234 7.83 -3.05 -2.58
N LEU A 235 7.22 -2.24 -1.72
CA LEU A 235 7.37 -0.78 -1.78
C LEU A 235 7.80 -0.12 -0.46
N VAL A 236 7.73 -0.83 0.68
CA VAL A 236 8.01 -0.25 2.00
C VAL A 236 9.39 0.39 2.09
N ALA A 237 10.41 -0.19 1.45
CA ALA A 237 11.77 0.35 1.46
C ALA A 237 11.90 1.67 0.69
N ASP A 238 11.00 1.96 -0.27
CA ASP A 238 11.01 3.20 -1.05
C ASP A 238 10.77 4.44 -0.16
N TYR A 239 10.01 4.24 0.92
CA TYR A 239 9.75 5.23 1.97
C TYR A 239 10.76 5.12 3.11
N ALA A 240 10.99 3.90 3.59
CA ALA A 240 11.82 3.65 4.76
C ALA A 240 13.28 4.07 4.58
N ARG A 241 13.82 4.07 3.34
CA ARG A 241 15.18 4.56 3.03
C ARG A 241 15.43 6.01 3.42
N HIS A 242 14.37 6.79 3.66
CA HIS A 242 14.45 8.17 4.15
C HIS A 242 14.46 8.26 5.69
N GLY A 243 14.46 7.13 6.39
CA GLY A 243 14.48 7.03 7.84
C GLY A 243 15.86 7.28 8.43
N LYS A 244 15.89 7.85 9.65
CA LYS A 244 17.12 8.12 10.41
C LYS A 244 17.72 6.86 11.04
N SER A 245 16.89 5.89 11.42
CA SER A 245 17.34 4.63 12.00
C SER A 245 16.41 3.47 11.69
N GLY A 246 16.97 2.30 11.41
CA GLY A 246 16.20 1.10 11.10
C GLY A 246 15.28 0.65 12.25
N GLY A 247 15.68 0.84 13.50
CA GLY A 247 14.83 0.56 14.67
C GLY A 247 13.60 1.46 14.74
N SER A 248 13.72 2.74 14.32
CA SER A 248 12.60 3.67 14.21
C SER A 248 11.68 3.29 13.04
N ALA A 249 12.25 2.92 11.90
CA ALA A 249 11.50 2.46 10.74
C ALA A 249 10.71 1.18 11.06
N LEU A 250 11.36 0.18 11.69
CA LEU A 250 10.69 -1.07 12.11
C LEU A 250 9.51 -0.78 13.02
N ARG A 251 9.76 -0.10 14.16
CA ARG A 251 8.72 0.12 15.18
C ARG A 251 7.59 0.99 14.68
N GLY A 252 7.91 2.08 13.96
CA GLY A 252 6.91 2.98 13.40
C GLY A 252 6.02 2.28 12.38
N THR A 253 6.62 1.57 11.42
CA THR A 253 5.88 0.81 10.40
C THR A 253 5.03 -0.29 11.03
N TRP A 254 5.62 -1.11 11.91
CA TRP A 254 4.91 -2.22 12.55
C TRP A 254 3.69 -1.73 13.34
N LEU A 255 3.91 -0.80 14.28
CA LEU A 255 2.83 -0.33 15.16
C LEU A 255 1.77 0.47 14.41
N GLY A 256 2.20 1.36 13.49
CA GLY A 256 1.28 2.17 12.70
C GLY A 256 0.35 1.30 11.86
N TYR A 257 0.92 0.40 11.06
CA TYR A 257 0.14 -0.45 10.17
C TYR A 257 -0.71 -1.48 10.93
N ALA A 258 -0.14 -2.16 11.94
CA ALA A 258 -0.89 -3.15 12.72
C ALA A 258 -2.12 -2.53 13.40
N LEU A 259 -1.98 -1.33 13.99
CA LEU A 259 -3.09 -0.65 14.65
C LEU A 259 -4.20 -0.26 13.67
N ALA A 260 -3.85 0.35 12.54
CA ALA A 260 -4.82 0.73 11.51
C ALA A 260 -5.53 -0.50 10.92
N ASN A 261 -4.75 -1.53 10.59
CA ASN A 261 -5.24 -2.76 10.00
C ASN A 261 -6.23 -3.48 10.95
N MET A 262 -5.85 -3.67 12.23
CA MET A 262 -6.75 -4.24 13.24
C MET A 262 -8.02 -3.42 13.39
N TRP A 263 -7.92 -2.09 13.40
CA TRP A 263 -9.07 -1.21 13.56
C TRP A 263 -10.03 -1.32 12.37
N CYS A 264 -9.53 -1.15 11.16
CA CYS A 264 -10.35 -1.18 9.95
C CYS A 264 -10.99 -2.56 9.71
N TYR A 265 -10.25 -3.65 9.87
CA TYR A 265 -10.82 -5.00 9.80
C TYR A 265 -11.92 -5.21 10.85
N SER A 266 -11.66 -4.82 12.11
CA SER A 266 -12.65 -4.97 13.19
C SER A 266 -13.90 -4.12 12.95
N LEU A 267 -13.74 -2.93 12.37
CA LEU A 267 -14.86 -2.09 11.96
C LEU A 267 -15.66 -2.77 10.84
N GLY A 268 -15.00 -3.37 9.85
CA GLY A 268 -15.65 -4.15 8.80
C GLY A 268 -16.45 -5.34 9.35
N VAL A 269 -15.87 -6.11 10.28
CA VAL A 269 -16.58 -7.18 11.01
C VAL A 269 -17.81 -6.62 11.73
N LEU A 270 -17.66 -5.51 12.44
CA LEU A 270 -18.73 -4.90 13.21
C LEU A 270 -19.88 -4.42 12.32
N VAL A 271 -19.56 -3.84 11.16
CA VAL A 271 -20.56 -3.44 10.14
C VAL A 271 -21.31 -4.69 9.64
N ALA A 272 -20.61 -5.74 9.25
CA ALA A 272 -21.23 -6.97 8.75
C ALA A 272 -22.09 -7.69 9.81
N LEU A 273 -21.70 -7.60 11.09
CA LEU A 273 -22.50 -8.15 12.21
C LEU A 273 -23.80 -7.37 12.43
N THR A 274 -23.74 -6.04 12.31
CA THR A 274 -24.89 -5.18 12.65
C THR A 274 -25.82 -4.93 11.47
N LEU A 275 -25.29 -4.96 10.23
CA LEU A 275 -26.02 -4.75 8.97
C LEU A 275 -25.69 -5.81 7.91
N PRO A 276 -25.96 -7.10 8.15
CA PRO A 276 -25.44 -8.22 7.36
C PRO A 276 -25.89 -8.26 5.89
N SER A 277 -26.97 -7.58 5.54
CA SER A 277 -27.51 -7.56 4.17
C SER A 277 -27.16 -6.28 3.40
N THR A 278 -26.27 -5.43 3.95
CA THR A 278 -25.97 -4.13 3.40
C THR A 278 -24.52 -4.08 2.93
N ASP A 279 -24.29 -3.57 1.72
CA ASP A 279 -22.94 -3.28 1.25
C ASP A 279 -22.19 -2.33 2.21
N LEU A 280 -20.88 -2.50 2.36
CA LEU A 280 -20.07 -1.75 3.33
C LEU A 280 -20.23 -0.22 3.15
N VAL A 281 -20.12 0.27 1.93
CA VAL A 281 -20.21 1.72 1.65
C VAL A 281 -21.60 2.24 2.01
N GLN A 282 -22.65 1.51 1.65
CA GLN A 282 -24.02 1.84 2.00
C GLN A 282 -24.24 1.82 3.54
N ALA A 283 -23.69 0.82 4.22
CA ALA A 283 -23.77 0.72 5.67
C ALA A 283 -23.08 1.89 6.36
N LEU A 284 -21.90 2.29 5.90
CA LEU A 284 -21.19 3.47 6.42
C LEU A 284 -21.99 4.76 6.19
N LEU A 285 -22.64 4.89 5.03
CA LEU A 285 -23.48 6.04 4.72
C LEU A 285 -24.76 6.10 5.57
N LEU A 286 -25.29 4.97 6.04
CA LEU A 286 -26.46 4.91 6.92
C LEU A 286 -26.13 5.37 8.36
N ALA A 287 -24.86 5.35 8.77
CA ALA A 287 -24.45 5.88 10.06
C ALA A 287 -24.74 7.38 10.16
N GLN A 288 -25.08 7.87 11.34
CA GLN A 288 -25.26 9.31 11.55
C GLN A 288 -23.98 10.06 11.25
N GLY A 289 -24.02 11.05 10.35
CA GLY A 289 -22.82 11.73 9.86
C GLY A 289 -21.88 10.85 8.98
N GLY A 290 -22.36 9.70 8.56
CA GLY A 290 -21.60 8.73 7.73
C GLY A 290 -21.11 9.33 6.42
N LEU A 291 -21.88 10.24 5.81
CA LEU A 291 -21.46 10.98 4.63
C LEU A 291 -20.17 11.77 4.87
N ILE A 292 -20.04 12.47 6.00
CA ILE A 292 -18.82 13.23 6.34
C ILE A 292 -17.68 12.26 6.64
N ALA A 293 -17.93 11.24 7.47
CA ALA A 293 -16.90 10.27 7.85
C ALA A 293 -16.34 9.53 6.62
N LEU A 294 -17.20 9.07 5.72
CA LEU A 294 -16.78 8.40 4.48
C LEU A 294 -16.02 9.36 3.56
N SER A 295 -16.46 10.62 3.45
CA SER A 295 -15.73 11.62 2.65
C SER A 295 -14.32 11.87 3.17
N LEU A 296 -14.10 11.84 4.49
CA LEU A 296 -12.78 11.99 5.09
C LEU A 296 -11.91 10.74 4.87
N ILE A 297 -12.49 9.55 4.92
CA ILE A 297 -11.80 8.30 4.57
C ILE A 297 -11.39 8.32 3.09
N LEU A 298 -12.24 8.81 2.18
CA LEU A 298 -11.88 8.94 0.77
C LEU A 298 -10.72 9.90 0.51
N ILE A 299 -10.59 10.95 1.31
CA ILE A 299 -9.45 11.86 1.22
C ILE A 299 -8.17 11.16 1.67
N ASP A 300 -8.24 10.30 2.68
CA ASP A 300 -7.13 9.48 3.14
C ASP A 300 -6.75 8.39 2.11
N GLU A 301 -7.73 7.77 1.44
CA GLU A 301 -7.52 6.77 0.39
C GLU A 301 -6.61 7.27 -0.75
N VAL A 302 -6.53 8.58 -0.95
CA VAL A 302 -5.63 9.20 -1.95
C VAL A 302 -4.16 8.89 -1.67
N ASP A 303 -3.75 8.73 -0.42
CA ASP A 303 -2.36 8.42 -0.10
C ASP A 303 -1.99 6.96 -0.43
N ASN A 304 -2.94 6.02 -0.40
CA ASN A 304 -2.79 4.65 -0.89
C ASN A 304 -2.51 4.66 -2.41
N ALA A 305 -3.38 5.30 -3.20
CA ALA A 305 -3.17 5.45 -4.65
C ALA A 305 -1.88 6.20 -4.99
N TYR A 306 -1.49 7.20 -4.18
CA TYR A 306 -0.20 7.87 -4.30
C TYR A 306 0.96 6.92 -4.00
N GLY A 307 0.84 6.10 -2.96
CA GLY A 307 1.84 5.13 -2.53
C GLY A 307 2.21 4.18 -3.65
N ASP A 308 1.21 3.57 -4.26
CA ASP A 308 1.36 2.66 -5.39
C ASP A 308 1.99 3.35 -6.60
N THR A 309 1.48 4.52 -6.95
CA THR A 309 1.97 5.31 -8.09
C THR A 309 3.43 5.73 -7.90
N TYR A 310 3.80 6.21 -6.71
CA TYR A 310 5.17 6.62 -6.40
C TYR A 310 6.14 5.44 -6.44
N SER A 311 5.80 4.32 -5.82
CA SER A 311 6.66 3.14 -5.81
C SER A 311 6.71 2.43 -7.16
N GLY A 312 5.61 2.46 -7.93
CA GLY A 312 5.61 2.07 -9.34
C GLY A 312 6.59 2.89 -10.16
N ALA A 313 6.64 4.20 -9.92
CA ALA A 313 7.59 5.10 -10.56
C ALA A 313 9.05 4.82 -10.17
N VAL A 314 9.33 4.57 -8.88
CA VAL A 314 10.67 4.21 -8.39
C VAL A 314 11.12 2.89 -9.02
N SER A 315 10.25 1.89 -9.08
CA SER A 315 10.48 0.61 -9.72
C SER A 315 10.75 0.74 -11.22
N ALA A 316 9.93 1.51 -11.94
CA ALA A 316 10.12 1.77 -13.36
C ALA A 316 11.42 2.53 -13.66
N HIS A 317 11.76 3.52 -12.82
CA HIS A 317 13.02 4.25 -12.92
C HIS A 317 14.23 3.34 -12.68
N SER A 318 14.12 2.34 -11.82
CA SER A 318 15.21 1.37 -11.60
C SER A 318 15.56 0.57 -12.85
N LEU A 319 14.56 0.26 -13.68
CA LEU A 319 14.73 -0.46 -14.96
C LEU A 319 15.14 0.47 -16.11
N LEU A 320 14.53 1.65 -16.17
CA LEU A 320 14.70 2.61 -17.28
C LEU A 320 14.93 4.03 -16.74
N PRO A 321 16.16 4.40 -16.33
CA PRO A 321 16.47 5.68 -15.70
C PRO A 321 16.44 6.88 -16.67
N ARG A 322 15.98 6.71 -17.92
CA ARG A 322 15.86 7.78 -18.92
C ARG A 322 14.84 8.85 -18.52
N TRP A 323 13.77 8.46 -17.83
CA TRP A 323 12.77 9.37 -17.28
C TRP A 323 12.99 9.53 -15.78
N SER A 324 12.75 10.73 -15.27
CA SER A 324 12.75 10.96 -13.82
C SER A 324 11.64 10.17 -13.13
N ILE A 325 11.78 9.91 -11.83
CA ILE A 325 10.74 9.27 -11.00
C ILE A 325 9.40 10.01 -11.16
N ARG A 326 9.42 11.35 -11.20
CA ARG A 326 8.21 12.16 -11.42
C ARG A 326 7.52 11.86 -12.75
N ARG A 327 8.27 11.74 -13.86
CA ARG A 327 7.68 11.42 -15.19
C ARG A 327 7.11 10.01 -15.22
N TRP A 328 7.81 9.06 -14.63
CA TRP A 328 7.30 7.70 -14.45
C TRP A 328 6.02 7.70 -13.60
N GLY A 329 5.98 8.46 -12.50
CA GLY A 329 4.80 8.55 -11.64
C GLY A 329 3.58 9.11 -12.38
N LEU A 330 3.75 10.15 -13.20
CA LEU A 330 2.66 10.67 -14.03
C LEU A 330 2.18 9.63 -15.05
N ALA A 331 3.09 8.85 -15.65
CA ALA A 331 2.72 7.78 -16.58
C ALA A 331 1.96 6.65 -15.89
N VAL A 332 2.41 6.22 -14.70
CA VAL A 332 1.74 5.19 -13.89
C VAL A 332 0.35 5.69 -13.44
N ALA A 333 0.24 6.92 -12.92
CA ALA A 333 -1.05 7.49 -12.51
C ALA A 333 -2.04 7.60 -13.70
N ALA A 334 -1.54 8.00 -14.87
CA ALA A 334 -2.37 8.07 -16.09
C ALA A 334 -2.82 6.66 -16.52
N LEU A 335 -1.95 5.66 -16.43
CA LEU A 335 -2.29 4.27 -16.74
C LEU A 335 -3.35 3.74 -15.74
N CYS A 336 -3.16 3.91 -14.43
CA CYS A 336 -4.15 3.52 -13.42
C CYS A 336 -5.50 4.20 -13.67
N THR A 337 -5.50 5.51 -13.97
CA THR A 337 -6.73 6.25 -14.28
C THR A 337 -7.43 5.68 -15.53
N GLY A 338 -6.68 5.41 -16.59
CA GLY A 338 -7.22 4.82 -17.82
C GLY A 338 -7.80 3.41 -17.58
N LEU A 339 -7.09 2.58 -16.80
CA LEU A 339 -7.58 1.23 -16.42
C LEU A 339 -8.84 1.31 -15.55
N ALA A 340 -8.89 2.24 -14.57
CA ALA A 340 -10.06 2.42 -13.71
C ALA A 340 -11.32 2.86 -14.46
N LEU A 341 -11.18 3.46 -15.66
CA LEU A 341 -12.32 3.79 -16.52
C LEU A 341 -12.91 2.56 -17.25
N VAL A 342 -12.10 1.50 -17.46
CA VAL A 342 -12.49 0.38 -18.34
C VAL A 342 -12.53 -0.97 -17.66
N LEU A 343 -11.83 -1.17 -16.53
CA LEU A 343 -11.75 -2.45 -15.85
C LEU A 343 -12.75 -2.54 -14.68
N PRO A 344 -13.52 -3.64 -14.58
CA PRO A 344 -14.38 -3.92 -13.43
C PRO A 344 -13.54 -4.52 -12.29
N MET A 345 -12.77 -3.70 -11.59
CA MET A 345 -11.90 -4.14 -10.48
C MET A 345 -12.71 -4.33 -9.19
N HIS A 346 -13.41 -5.46 -9.05
CA HIS A 346 -14.25 -5.76 -7.88
C HIS A 346 -13.88 -7.09 -7.19
N SER A 347 -12.84 -7.79 -7.67
CA SER A 347 -12.43 -9.11 -7.14
C SER A 347 -11.12 -8.97 -6.35
N LEU A 348 -11.21 -8.50 -5.10
CA LEU A 348 -10.06 -8.23 -4.25
C LEU A 348 -9.35 -9.52 -3.77
N GLU A 349 -10.11 -10.53 -3.31
CA GLU A 349 -9.54 -11.76 -2.74
C GLU A 349 -8.63 -12.52 -3.72
N PRO A 350 -9.03 -12.85 -4.97
CA PRO A 350 -8.15 -13.54 -5.91
C PRO A 350 -6.87 -12.73 -6.22
N PHE A 351 -6.98 -11.40 -6.25
CA PHE A 351 -5.83 -10.52 -6.46
C PHE A 351 -4.86 -10.58 -5.27
N LEU A 352 -5.34 -10.50 -4.02
CA LEU A 352 -4.53 -10.64 -2.81
C LEU A 352 -3.79 -11.98 -2.75
N LEU A 353 -4.49 -13.09 -3.02
CA LEU A 353 -3.90 -14.44 -3.01
C LEU A 353 -2.83 -14.59 -4.09
N LEU A 354 -3.06 -14.05 -5.30
CA LEU A 354 -2.05 -14.02 -6.36
C LEU A 354 -0.81 -13.25 -5.93
N LEU A 355 -0.97 -12.07 -5.33
CA LEU A 355 0.16 -11.27 -4.85
C LEU A 355 0.93 -11.99 -3.76
N SER A 356 0.23 -12.59 -2.79
CA SER A 356 0.86 -13.35 -1.71
C SER A 356 1.69 -14.50 -2.24
N SER A 357 1.19 -15.26 -3.24
CA SER A 357 1.91 -16.38 -3.82
C SER A 357 3.24 -15.99 -4.47
N VAL A 358 3.37 -14.77 -4.95
CA VAL A 358 4.59 -14.24 -5.59
C VAL A 358 5.50 -13.55 -4.57
N PHE A 359 4.97 -12.63 -3.77
CA PHE A 359 5.78 -11.71 -2.97
C PHE A 359 6.14 -12.25 -1.58
N VAL A 360 5.37 -13.19 -1.02
CA VAL A 360 5.72 -13.85 0.25
C VAL A 360 7.05 -14.61 0.11
N PRO A 361 7.21 -15.54 -0.83
CA PRO A 361 8.49 -16.23 -0.98
C PRO A 361 9.61 -15.29 -1.45
N LEU A 362 9.31 -14.30 -2.31
CA LEU A 362 10.28 -13.31 -2.75
C LEU A 362 10.92 -12.57 -1.56
N PHE A 363 10.07 -11.99 -0.69
CA PHE A 363 10.55 -11.24 0.47
C PHE A 363 11.02 -12.14 1.60
N GLY A 364 10.55 -13.37 1.69
CA GLY A 364 11.12 -14.41 2.57
C GLY A 364 12.60 -14.63 2.29
N VAL A 365 13.00 -14.72 1.02
CA VAL A 365 14.41 -14.84 0.61
C VAL A 365 15.19 -13.55 0.90
N ILE A 366 14.61 -12.36 0.65
CA ILE A 366 15.24 -11.07 0.96
C ILE A 366 15.50 -10.96 2.46
N LEU A 367 14.50 -11.25 3.29
CA LEU A 367 14.62 -11.25 4.74
C LEU A 367 15.67 -12.26 5.21
N GLY A 368 15.59 -13.50 4.75
CA GLY A 368 16.57 -14.55 5.11
C GLY A 368 18.01 -14.18 4.75
N ARG A 369 18.21 -13.43 3.66
CA ARG A 369 19.54 -13.01 3.21
C ARG A 369 20.07 -11.78 3.94
N LEU A 370 19.21 -10.81 4.28
CA LEU A 370 19.61 -9.49 4.75
C LEU A 370 19.36 -9.25 6.26
N ALA A 371 18.42 -9.97 6.87
CA ALA A 371 17.99 -9.72 8.26
C ALA A 371 19.09 -9.91 9.32
N PHE A 372 20.10 -10.71 9.01
CA PHE A 372 21.18 -11.08 9.93
C PHE A 372 22.49 -10.32 9.69
N GLY A 373 22.43 -9.09 9.19
CA GLY A 373 23.55 -8.17 9.14
C GLY A 373 24.34 -8.19 7.83
N ALA A 374 23.80 -8.73 6.75
CA ALA A 374 24.42 -8.60 5.44
C ALA A 374 24.32 -7.15 4.92
N ASP A 375 25.43 -6.61 4.40
CA ASP A 375 25.52 -5.27 3.83
C ASP A 375 24.87 -5.25 2.42
N ALA A 376 23.63 -4.78 2.33
CA ALA A 376 22.89 -4.73 1.07
C ALA A 376 23.56 -3.81 0.01
N PRO A 377 24.08 -2.60 0.34
CA PRO A 377 24.87 -1.80 -0.57
C PRO A 377 26.12 -2.53 -1.13
N ALA A 378 26.88 -3.24 -0.29
CA ALA A 378 28.03 -4.02 -0.74
C ALA A 378 27.62 -5.20 -1.64
N LEU A 379 26.52 -5.90 -1.29
CA LEU A 379 25.94 -6.94 -2.13
C LEU A 379 25.48 -6.38 -3.48
N LEU A 380 24.85 -5.22 -3.52
CA LEU A 380 24.43 -4.56 -4.75
C LEU A 380 25.64 -4.17 -5.62
N ALA A 381 26.69 -3.61 -5.01
CA ALA A 381 27.92 -3.24 -5.72
C ALA A 381 28.61 -4.43 -6.38
N SER A 382 28.65 -5.58 -5.68
CA SER A 382 29.25 -6.85 -6.14
C SER A 382 28.25 -7.79 -6.83
N ALA A 383 26.99 -7.37 -7.06
CA ALA A 383 25.95 -8.23 -7.58
C ALA A 383 26.28 -8.80 -8.97
N ARG A 384 26.18 -10.11 -9.09
CA ARG A 384 26.27 -10.85 -10.35
C ARG A 384 25.05 -10.58 -11.22
N ARG A 385 25.06 -11.03 -12.48
CA ARG A 385 23.88 -10.97 -13.33
C ARG A 385 22.71 -11.78 -12.75
N VAL A 386 23.02 -12.96 -12.21
CA VAL A 386 22.06 -13.85 -11.54
C VAL A 386 22.73 -14.44 -10.29
N ASN A 387 22.05 -14.37 -9.15
CA ASN A 387 22.45 -15.05 -7.93
C ASN A 387 21.63 -16.35 -7.83
N ALA A 388 22.22 -17.47 -8.25
CA ALA A 388 21.50 -18.74 -8.46
C ALA A 388 20.75 -19.25 -7.20
N ALA A 389 21.39 -19.20 -6.01
CA ALA A 389 20.77 -19.74 -4.80
C ALA A 389 19.50 -18.98 -4.38
N PRO A 390 19.48 -17.63 -4.24
CA PRO A 390 18.25 -16.90 -3.99
C PRO A 390 17.16 -17.14 -5.04
N VAL A 391 17.53 -17.21 -6.32
CA VAL A 391 16.58 -17.49 -7.41
C VAL A 391 15.97 -18.87 -7.26
N ALA A 392 16.77 -19.91 -7.04
CA ALA A 392 16.28 -21.29 -6.89
C ALA A 392 15.40 -21.50 -5.63
N ILE A 393 15.51 -20.63 -4.63
CA ILE A 393 14.64 -20.70 -3.44
C ILE A 393 13.30 -20.01 -3.69
N TRP A 394 13.29 -18.95 -4.52
CA TRP A 394 12.07 -18.21 -4.82
C TRP A 394 11.18 -18.90 -5.88
N VAL A 395 11.80 -19.43 -6.93
CA VAL A 395 11.13 -20.11 -8.07
C VAL A 395 10.94 -21.60 -7.78
#